data_5606a924e046200c10f428d7d021d74b
#
_entry.id   5606a924e046200c10f428d7d021d74b
#
_cell.length_a   1.000
_cell.length_b   1.000
_cell.length_c   1.000
_cell.angle_alpha   90.00
_cell.angle_beta   90.00
_cell.angle_gamma   90.00
#
_symmetry.space_group_name_H-M   'P 1'
#
loop_
_entity.id
_entity.type
_entity.pdbx_description
1 polymer ?
#
loop_
_entity_poly.entity_id
_entity_poly.type
_entity_poly.pdbx_seq_one_letter_code
_entity_poly.pdbx_strand_id
1 'polypeptide(L)'
;YLVTGAAGFMGTNVCAQLLERGDAVRAFVLKGDPAVKFVPKAVEIFEGDLCSAEDCEKFFAVEPGTQTVCIHCASMVTINPNYSEKLIAVNVGGTENMLNAAKNHPECKKFVYVSSTGAIPELPKGESIREVYSFVPYDDDRVVGWYSRSKAMATQKVLDAAADGLNACVVHPSGILGPNDPAIGQTTRTLI
;
A
#
# COMPACT_ATOMS: atom_id res chain seq x y z
N TYR A 1 14.56 -0.11 -4.58
CA TYR A 1 13.12 -0.24 -4.33
C TYR A 1 12.63 0.91 -3.45
N LEU A 2 11.46 1.44 -3.77
CA LEU A 2 10.73 2.45 -3.01
C LEU A 2 9.58 1.75 -2.28
N VAL A 3 9.63 1.68 -0.94
CA VAL A 3 8.63 0.93 -0.14
C VAL A 3 7.90 1.89 0.77
N THR A 4 6.57 2.02 0.63
CA THR A 4 5.76 2.78 1.58
C THR A 4 5.17 1.86 2.64
N GLY A 5 4.83 2.42 3.80
CA GLY A 5 4.36 1.61 4.94
C GLY A 5 5.42 0.65 5.47
N ALA A 6 6.69 1.00 5.28
CA ALA A 6 7.84 0.17 5.62
C ALA A 6 7.97 -0.13 7.13
N ALA A 7 7.42 0.71 7.99
CA ALA A 7 7.36 0.48 9.43
C ALA A 7 6.19 -0.45 9.86
N GLY A 8 5.29 -0.81 8.93
CA GLY A 8 4.21 -1.76 9.17
C GLY A 8 4.63 -3.20 8.98
N PHE A 9 3.74 -4.14 9.34
CA PHE A 9 4.03 -5.58 9.31
C PHE A 9 4.48 -6.07 7.92
N MET A 10 3.71 -5.78 6.87
CA MET A 10 4.09 -6.20 5.52
C MET A 10 5.34 -5.46 5.03
N GLY A 11 5.38 -4.14 5.17
CA GLY A 11 6.49 -3.33 4.67
C GLY A 11 7.84 -3.67 5.29
N THR A 12 7.88 -3.94 6.60
CA THR A 12 9.11 -4.39 7.29
C THR A 12 9.64 -5.70 6.70
N ASN A 13 8.76 -6.69 6.47
CA ASN A 13 9.15 -7.96 5.88
C ASN A 13 9.57 -7.82 4.40
N VAL A 14 8.89 -6.96 3.63
CA VAL A 14 9.30 -6.65 2.25
C VAL A 14 10.69 -6.02 2.23
N CYS A 15 10.94 -5.03 3.07
CA CYS A 15 12.27 -4.39 3.18
C CYS A 15 13.36 -5.42 3.54
N ALA A 16 13.10 -6.31 4.50
CA ALA A 16 14.06 -7.33 4.91
C ALA A 16 14.41 -8.27 3.75
N GLN A 17 13.41 -8.79 3.04
CA GLN A 17 13.62 -9.70 1.91
C GLN A 17 14.33 -9.03 0.73
N LEU A 18 14.04 -7.76 0.45
CA LEU A 18 14.75 -7.00 -0.59
C LEU A 18 16.24 -6.83 -0.24
N LEU A 19 16.55 -6.50 1.02
CA LEU A 19 17.94 -6.41 1.49
C LEU A 19 18.67 -7.75 1.43
N GLU A 20 18.00 -8.87 1.78
CA GLU A 20 18.56 -10.23 1.67
C GLU A 20 18.94 -10.58 0.23
N ARG A 21 18.24 -10.02 -0.75
CA ARG A 21 18.56 -10.16 -2.17
C ARG A 21 19.69 -9.25 -2.64
N GLY A 22 20.13 -8.33 -1.79
CA GLY A 22 21.14 -7.32 -2.13
C GLY A 22 20.58 -6.05 -2.80
N ASP A 23 19.27 -5.87 -2.78
CA ASP A 23 18.61 -4.70 -3.37
C ASP A 23 18.75 -3.47 -2.45
N ALA A 24 18.90 -2.27 -3.04
CA ALA A 24 18.82 -1.01 -2.31
C ALA A 24 17.35 -0.65 -2.04
N VAL A 25 17.04 -0.20 -0.81
CA VAL A 25 15.69 0.09 -0.37
C VAL A 25 15.61 1.48 0.26
N ARG A 26 14.69 2.31 -0.23
CA ARG A 26 14.24 3.55 0.40
C ARG A 26 12.83 3.35 0.95
N ALA A 27 12.63 3.62 2.23
CA ALA A 27 11.38 3.46 2.97
C ALA A 27 10.69 4.80 3.19
N PHE A 28 9.43 4.91 2.77
CA PHE A 28 8.56 6.03 3.14
C PHE A 28 7.88 5.71 4.47
N VAL A 29 8.13 6.52 5.48
CA VAL A 29 7.56 6.38 6.82
C VAL A 29 6.93 7.70 7.27
N LEU A 30 5.89 7.62 8.11
CA LEU A 30 5.30 8.82 8.67
C LEU A 30 6.28 9.46 9.66
N LYS A 31 6.42 10.78 9.60
CA LYS A 31 7.30 11.53 10.48
C LYS A 31 6.97 11.25 11.96
N GLY A 32 7.99 10.85 12.71
CA GLY A 32 7.86 10.55 14.13
C GLY A 32 7.15 9.22 14.45
N ASP A 33 6.95 8.34 13.47
CA ASP A 33 6.37 7.01 13.72
C ASP A 33 7.32 6.17 14.59
N PRO A 34 6.92 5.77 15.82
CA PRO A 34 7.75 4.97 16.71
C PRO A 34 8.08 3.57 16.16
N ALA A 35 7.35 3.09 15.17
CA ALA A 35 7.57 1.80 14.53
C ALA A 35 8.77 1.82 13.56
N VAL A 36 9.31 2.98 13.22
CA VAL A 36 10.53 3.11 12.37
C VAL A 36 11.71 2.30 12.94
N LYS A 37 11.79 2.14 14.25
CA LYS A 37 12.81 1.31 14.91
C LYS A 37 12.84 -0.16 14.46
N PHE A 38 11.75 -0.66 13.87
CA PHE A 38 11.65 -2.02 13.34
C PHE A 38 12.06 -2.13 11.86
N VAL A 39 12.21 -1.01 11.17
CA VAL A 39 12.73 -1.02 9.79
C VAL A 39 14.19 -1.45 9.84
N PRO A 40 14.63 -2.36 8.95
CA PRO A 40 16.03 -2.80 8.93
C PRO A 40 17.00 -1.63 8.76
N LYS A 41 18.09 -1.61 9.51
CA LYS A 41 19.03 -0.48 9.59
C LYS A 41 19.68 -0.08 8.26
N ALA A 42 19.78 -1.00 7.31
CA ALA A 42 20.37 -0.75 6.01
C ALA A 42 19.40 -0.06 5.02
N VAL A 43 18.14 0.13 5.41
CA VAL A 43 17.15 0.84 4.61
C VAL A 43 17.33 2.34 4.76
N GLU A 44 17.32 3.06 3.64
CA GLU A 44 17.27 4.52 3.63
C GLU A 44 15.88 4.99 4.10
N ILE A 45 15.82 5.79 5.16
CA ILE A 45 14.56 6.32 5.69
C ILE A 45 14.23 7.66 5.06
N PHE A 46 13.05 7.76 4.46
CA PHE A 46 12.44 9.00 4.02
C PHE A 46 11.19 9.27 4.88
N GLU A 47 11.23 10.35 5.65
CA GLU A 47 10.08 10.78 6.47
C GLU A 47 9.15 11.70 5.65
N GLY A 48 7.86 11.37 5.58
CA GLY A 48 6.87 12.16 4.87
C GLY A 48 5.44 11.78 5.20
N ASP A 49 4.49 12.52 4.62
CA ASP A 49 3.05 12.25 4.71
C ASP A 49 2.50 11.90 3.31
N LEU A 50 1.83 10.77 3.18
CA LEU A 50 1.16 10.37 1.92
C LEU A 50 0.10 11.37 1.47
N CYS A 51 -0.49 12.12 2.41
CA CYS A 51 -1.45 13.18 2.09
C CYS A 51 -0.76 14.42 1.48
N SER A 52 0.58 14.51 1.54
CA SER A 52 1.38 15.55 0.89
C SER A 52 1.86 15.09 -0.48
N ALA A 53 1.32 15.68 -1.54
CA ALA A 53 1.79 15.40 -2.91
C ALA A 53 3.28 15.75 -3.07
N GLU A 54 3.75 16.81 -2.41
CA GLU A 54 5.17 17.22 -2.44
C GLU A 54 6.08 16.17 -1.82
N ASP A 55 5.69 15.56 -0.69
CA ASP A 55 6.49 14.50 -0.05
C ASP A 55 6.53 13.26 -0.94
N CYS A 56 5.41 12.92 -1.59
CA CYS A 56 5.35 11.81 -2.54
C CYS A 56 6.29 12.05 -3.74
N GLU A 57 6.30 13.24 -4.33
CA GLU A 57 7.22 13.61 -5.41
C GLU A 57 8.69 13.50 -4.98
N LYS A 58 9.04 14.05 -3.81
CA LYS A 58 10.40 13.97 -3.27
C LYS A 58 10.85 12.54 -3.01
N PHE A 59 9.93 11.66 -2.61
CA PHE A 59 10.23 10.25 -2.35
C PHE A 59 10.67 9.51 -3.61
N PHE A 60 10.09 9.83 -4.77
CA PHE A 60 10.48 9.24 -6.06
C PHE A 60 11.74 9.86 -6.66
N ALA A 61 12.17 11.01 -6.19
CA ALA A 61 13.40 11.64 -6.68
C ALA A 61 14.62 10.79 -6.31
N VAL A 62 15.26 10.20 -7.31
CA VAL A 62 16.46 9.35 -7.18
C VAL A 62 17.58 9.89 -8.03
N GLU A 63 18.81 9.40 -7.79
CA GLU A 63 19.97 9.77 -8.59
C GLU A 63 19.75 9.43 -10.08
N PRO A 64 20.19 10.29 -11.00
CA PRO A 64 20.05 10.07 -12.43
C PRO A 64 20.57 8.70 -12.87
N GLY A 65 19.79 7.99 -13.69
CA GLY A 65 20.13 6.65 -14.17
C GLY A 65 19.70 5.51 -13.24
N THR A 66 19.22 5.81 -12.04
CA THR A 66 18.67 4.78 -11.14
C THR A 66 17.27 4.39 -11.60
N GLN A 67 17.04 3.09 -11.78
CA GLN A 67 15.69 2.57 -12.02
C GLN A 67 15.06 2.12 -10.71
N THR A 68 13.77 2.40 -10.52
CA THR A 68 13.06 2.06 -9.29
C THR A 68 11.83 1.17 -9.54
N VAL A 69 11.46 0.44 -8.50
CA VAL A 69 10.19 -0.26 -8.38
C VAL A 69 9.54 0.23 -7.09
N CYS A 70 8.32 0.76 -7.18
CA CYS A 70 7.55 1.17 -6.01
C CYS A 70 6.66 0.03 -5.51
N ILE A 71 6.77 -0.29 -4.21
CA ILE A 71 5.87 -1.22 -3.52
C ILE A 71 5.08 -0.43 -2.48
N HIS A 72 3.82 -0.14 -2.81
CA HIS A 72 2.96 0.69 -1.99
C HIS A 72 2.16 -0.16 -1.00
N CYS A 73 2.71 -0.34 0.22
CA CYS A 73 2.09 -1.09 1.31
C CYS A 73 1.36 -0.20 2.31
N ALA A 74 1.60 1.11 2.29
CA ALA A 74 1.03 2.03 3.28
C ALA A 74 -0.50 2.07 3.19
N SER A 75 -1.15 1.91 4.34
CA SER A 75 -2.60 1.97 4.47
C SER A 75 -2.98 2.11 5.93
N MET A 76 -4.00 2.90 6.22
CA MET A 76 -4.70 2.81 7.49
C MET A 76 -5.60 1.57 7.48
N VAL A 77 -5.44 0.70 8.49
CA VAL A 77 -6.27 -0.48 8.70
C VAL A 77 -7.20 -0.23 9.88
N THR A 78 -8.48 -0.49 9.75
CA THR A 78 -9.46 -0.34 10.83
C THR A 78 -10.57 -1.37 10.72
N ILE A 79 -11.07 -1.81 11.87
CA ILE A 79 -12.30 -2.61 12.00
C ILE A 79 -13.50 -1.72 12.33
N ASN A 80 -13.29 -0.42 12.56
CA ASN A 80 -14.39 0.51 12.80
C ASN A 80 -15.21 0.65 11.51
N PRO A 81 -16.52 0.34 11.54
CA PRO A 81 -17.37 0.40 10.35
C PRO A 81 -17.73 1.84 9.94
N ASN A 82 -17.51 2.82 10.82
CA ASN A 82 -17.89 4.20 10.56
C ASN A 82 -16.98 4.87 9.53
N TYR A 83 -17.55 5.83 8.82
CA TYR A 83 -16.81 6.72 7.91
C TYR A 83 -15.72 7.48 8.66
N SER A 84 -14.57 7.60 8.02
CA SER A 84 -13.45 8.40 8.50
C SER A 84 -12.81 9.13 7.32
N GLU A 85 -12.87 10.46 7.37
CA GLU A 85 -12.23 11.31 6.38
C GLU A 85 -10.72 11.04 6.30
N LYS A 86 -10.08 10.85 7.45
CA LYS A 86 -8.66 10.49 7.53
C LYS A 86 -8.36 9.17 6.82
N LEU A 87 -9.22 8.16 6.97
CA LEU A 87 -9.07 6.87 6.30
C LEU A 87 -9.07 7.06 4.77
N ILE A 88 -10.01 7.84 4.26
CA ILE A 88 -10.14 8.12 2.83
C ILE A 88 -8.95 8.97 2.34
N ALA A 89 -8.58 10.01 3.08
CA ALA A 89 -7.44 10.86 2.72
C ALA A 89 -6.15 10.04 2.59
N VAL A 90 -5.87 9.15 3.54
CA VAL A 90 -4.64 8.33 3.52
C VAL A 90 -4.74 7.22 2.46
N ASN A 91 -5.81 6.41 2.49
CA ASN A 91 -5.86 5.21 1.65
C ASN A 91 -6.14 5.52 0.17
N VAL A 92 -6.97 6.52 -0.10
CA VAL A 92 -7.35 6.89 -1.47
C VAL A 92 -6.51 8.06 -1.96
N GLY A 93 -6.51 9.18 -1.24
CA GLY A 93 -5.75 10.37 -1.60
C GLY A 93 -4.24 10.10 -1.60
N GLY A 94 -3.72 9.42 -0.58
CA GLY A 94 -2.31 9.04 -0.51
C GLY A 94 -1.89 8.11 -1.65
N THR A 95 -2.74 7.14 -2.03
CA THR A 95 -2.48 6.28 -3.20
C THR A 95 -2.48 7.10 -4.49
N GLU A 96 -3.40 8.05 -4.65
CA GLU A 96 -3.45 8.94 -5.81
C GLU A 96 -2.18 9.80 -5.93
N ASN A 97 -1.71 10.39 -4.83
CA ASN A 97 -0.46 11.14 -4.79
C ASN A 97 0.73 10.26 -5.21
N MET A 98 0.82 9.03 -4.72
CA MET A 98 1.86 8.07 -5.10
C MET A 98 1.81 7.68 -6.58
N LEU A 99 0.61 7.51 -7.15
CA LEU A 99 0.41 7.22 -8.57
C LEU A 99 0.85 8.40 -9.45
N ASN A 100 0.49 9.63 -9.04
CA ASN A 100 0.89 10.84 -9.74
C ASN A 100 2.42 11.02 -9.72
N ALA A 101 3.04 10.85 -8.56
CA ALA A 101 4.50 10.86 -8.45
C ALA A 101 5.17 9.79 -9.32
N ALA A 102 4.64 8.55 -9.32
CA ALA A 102 5.16 7.48 -10.17
C ALA A 102 5.05 7.80 -11.68
N LYS A 103 3.97 8.47 -12.11
CA LYS A 103 3.80 8.93 -13.51
C LYS A 103 4.80 10.04 -13.88
N ASN A 104 5.13 10.92 -12.95
CA ASN A 104 6.08 12.02 -13.16
C ASN A 104 7.54 11.56 -13.17
N HIS A 105 7.83 10.36 -12.63
CA HIS A 105 9.17 9.80 -12.52
C HIS A 105 9.34 8.56 -13.43
N PRO A 106 9.77 8.73 -14.70
CA PRO A 106 9.92 7.62 -15.66
C PRO A 106 10.97 6.58 -15.26
N GLU A 107 11.78 6.87 -14.25
CA GLU A 107 12.68 5.93 -13.58
C GLU A 107 11.91 4.84 -12.81
N CYS A 108 10.66 5.10 -12.42
CA CYS A 108 9.79 4.11 -11.81
C CYS A 108 9.29 3.11 -12.87
N LYS A 109 9.92 1.95 -12.93
CA LYS A 109 9.62 0.91 -13.95
C LYS A 109 8.43 0.04 -13.60
N LYS A 110 8.03 0.00 -12.31
CA LYS A 110 6.89 -0.79 -11.84
C LYS A 110 6.32 -0.17 -10.58
N PHE A 111 4.98 -0.12 -10.53
CA PHE A 111 4.22 0.23 -9.33
C PHE A 111 3.42 -0.98 -8.86
N VAL A 112 3.68 -1.47 -7.66
CA VAL A 112 2.95 -2.60 -7.05
C VAL A 112 2.12 -2.06 -5.89
N TYR A 113 0.81 -2.15 -6.00
CA TYR A 113 -0.10 -1.74 -4.94
C TYR A 113 -0.57 -2.92 -4.10
N VAL A 114 -0.41 -2.82 -2.79
CA VAL A 114 -0.93 -3.79 -1.84
C VAL A 114 -2.33 -3.38 -1.40
N SER A 115 -3.32 -4.01 -2.00
CA SER A 115 -4.73 -3.83 -1.66
C SER A 115 -5.16 -4.77 -0.52
N SER A 116 -6.33 -5.37 -0.63
CA SER A 116 -6.89 -6.35 0.30
C SER A 116 -7.93 -7.19 -0.43
N THR A 117 -8.12 -8.45 -0.03
CA THR A 117 -9.26 -9.25 -0.50
C THR A 117 -10.59 -8.61 -0.13
N GLY A 118 -10.66 -7.82 0.95
CA GLY A 118 -11.85 -7.06 1.32
C GLY A 118 -12.26 -5.97 0.30
N ALA A 119 -11.37 -5.59 -0.64
CA ALA A 119 -11.70 -4.68 -1.72
C ALA A 119 -12.47 -5.36 -2.87
N ILE A 120 -12.34 -6.68 -2.99
CA ILE A 120 -12.98 -7.46 -4.06
C ILE A 120 -14.48 -7.58 -3.72
N PRO A 121 -15.37 -7.22 -4.66
CA PRO A 121 -16.79 -7.31 -4.40
C PRO A 121 -17.24 -8.72 -4.01
N GLU A 122 -18.02 -8.85 -2.95
CA GLU A 122 -18.54 -10.13 -2.51
C GLU A 122 -19.39 -10.78 -3.60
N LEU A 123 -19.24 -12.09 -3.73
CA LEU A 123 -19.97 -12.94 -4.66
C LEU A 123 -21.05 -13.73 -3.93
N PRO A 124 -22.08 -14.23 -4.65
CA PRO A 124 -23.05 -15.15 -4.08
C PRO A 124 -22.40 -16.33 -3.38
N LYS A 125 -23.05 -16.82 -2.33
CA LYS A 125 -22.53 -17.93 -1.53
C LYS A 125 -22.21 -19.15 -2.41
N GLY A 126 -20.98 -19.64 -2.29
CA GLY A 126 -20.50 -20.81 -3.03
C GLY A 126 -19.70 -20.46 -4.29
N GLU A 127 -19.66 -19.20 -4.68
CA GLU A 127 -18.79 -18.74 -5.76
C GLU A 127 -17.38 -18.43 -5.24
N SER A 128 -16.36 -18.80 -6.03
CA SER A 128 -14.97 -18.52 -5.68
C SER A 128 -14.58 -17.11 -6.09
N ILE A 129 -13.88 -16.41 -5.20
CA ILE A 129 -13.26 -15.12 -5.51
C ILE A 129 -12.30 -15.29 -6.70
N ARG A 130 -12.38 -14.39 -7.65
CA ARG A 130 -11.54 -14.32 -8.84
C ARG A 130 -10.99 -12.92 -9.01
N GLU A 131 -9.98 -12.78 -9.85
CA GLU A 131 -9.51 -11.47 -10.29
C GLU A 131 -10.62 -10.73 -11.02
N VAL A 132 -10.75 -9.44 -10.71
CA VAL A 132 -11.73 -8.54 -11.32
C VAL A 132 -11.05 -7.24 -11.75
N TYR A 133 -11.59 -6.58 -12.76
CA TYR A 133 -11.08 -5.33 -13.30
C TYR A 133 -11.96 -4.12 -12.97
N SER A 134 -13.07 -4.34 -12.27
CA SER A 134 -13.99 -3.30 -11.84
C SER A 134 -14.34 -3.51 -10.37
N PHE A 135 -14.12 -2.47 -9.58
CA PHE A 135 -14.47 -2.42 -8.17
C PHE A 135 -15.67 -1.52 -7.98
N VAL A 136 -16.56 -1.88 -7.06
CA VAL A 136 -17.83 -1.20 -6.81
C VAL A 136 -17.86 -0.62 -5.38
N PRO A 137 -16.99 0.38 -5.06
CA PRO A 137 -16.78 0.85 -3.70
C PRO A 137 -18.01 1.45 -3.02
N TYR A 138 -19.02 1.78 -3.79
CA TYR A 138 -20.29 2.38 -3.31
C TYR A 138 -21.46 1.38 -3.26
N ASP A 139 -21.21 0.13 -3.58
CA ASP A 139 -22.17 -0.96 -3.42
C ASP A 139 -22.04 -1.54 -2.00
N ASP A 140 -22.95 -1.12 -1.13
CA ASP A 140 -22.94 -1.44 0.30
C ASP A 140 -23.16 -2.92 0.60
N ASP A 141 -23.82 -3.63 -0.32
CA ASP A 141 -24.09 -5.06 -0.19
C ASP A 141 -22.89 -5.92 -0.57
N ARG A 142 -22.03 -5.41 -1.44
CA ARG A 142 -20.91 -6.17 -2.01
C ARG A 142 -19.53 -5.74 -1.51
N VAL A 143 -19.37 -4.50 -1.04
CA VAL A 143 -18.10 -4.00 -0.45
C VAL A 143 -18.40 -3.43 0.93
N VAL A 144 -18.28 -4.29 1.95
CA VAL A 144 -18.76 -3.99 3.30
C VAL A 144 -17.69 -3.28 4.13
N GLY A 145 -18.06 -2.14 4.71
CA GLY A 145 -17.24 -1.34 5.61
C GLY A 145 -16.28 -0.38 4.91
N TRP A 146 -15.99 0.73 5.57
CA TRP A 146 -15.23 1.85 4.99
C TRP A 146 -13.77 1.51 4.69
N TYR A 147 -13.16 0.59 5.44
CA TYR A 147 -11.83 0.09 5.10
C TYR A 147 -11.84 -0.61 3.72
N SER A 148 -12.74 -1.57 3.52
CA SER A 148 -12.89 -2.30 2.26
C SER A 148 -13.19 -1.36 1.10
N ARG A 149 -14.09 -0.40 1.30
CA ARG A 149 -14.41 0.64 0.31
C ARG A 149 -13.20 1.50 -0.04
N SER A 150 -12.44 1.94 0.96
CA SER A 150 -11.22 2.73 0.72
C SER A 150 -10.19 1.95 -0.11
N LYS A 151 -10.05 0.65 0.16
CA LYS A 151 -9.17 -0.23 -0.63
C LYS A 151 -9.71 -0.47 -2.04
N ALA A 152 -11.03 -0.62 -2.21
CA ALA A 152 -11.66 -0.73 -3.53
C ALA A 152 -11.50 0.54 -4.37
N MET A 153 -11.72 1.73 -3.78
CA MET A 153 -11.48 3.02 -4.45
C MET A 153 -10.03 3.18 -4.89
N ALA A 154 -9.08 2.90 -4.00
CA ALA A 154 -7.66 3.00 -4.30
C ALA A 154 -7.24 1.97 -5.36
N THR A 155 -7.76 0.74 -5.30
CA THR A 155 -7.52 -0.28 -6.30
C THR A 155 -7.99 0.16 -7.69
N GLN A 156 -9.20 0.73 -7.79
CA GLN A 156 -9.71 1.22 -9.07
C GLN A 156 -8.79 2.31 -9.64
N LYS A 157 -8.33 3.27 -8.81
CA LYS A 157 -7.36 4.28 -9.26
C LYS A 157 -6.06 3.68 -9.80
N VAL A 158 -5.55 2.61 -9.20
CA VAL A 158 -4.35 1.92 -9.69
C VAL A 158 -4.62 1.24 -11.03
N LEU A 159 -5.78 0.58 -11.19
CA LEU A 159 -6.16 -0.05 -12.47
C LEU A 159 -6.38 0.99 -13.56
N ASP A 160 -7.02 2.11 -13.25
CA ASP A 160 -7.19 3.23 -14.18
C ASP A 160 -5.83 3.81 -14.61
N ALA A 161 -4.91 4.01 -13.66
CA ALA A 161 -3.54 4.45 -13.97
C ALA A 161 -2.78 3.44 -14.83
N ALA A 162 -3.02 2.14 -14.63
CA ALA A 162 -2.43 1.10 -15.47
C ALA A 162 -3.01 1.11 -16.89
N ALA A 163 -4.32 1.32 -17.04
CA ALA A 163 -4.98 1.50 -18.33
C ALA A 163 -4.46 2.74 -19.08
N ASP A 164 -4.10 3.80 -18.36
CA ASP A 164 -3.47 5.03 -18.87
C ASP A 164 -1.97 4.88 -19.16
N GLY A 165 -1.40 3.67 -19.03
CA GLY A 165 -0.02 3.37 -19.43
C GLY A 165 1.01 3.29 -18.28
N LEU A 166 0.65 3.50 -17.03
CA LEU A 166 1.55 3.24 -15.91
C LEU A 166 1.75 1.71 -15.79
N ASN A 167 2.99 1.25 -15.74
CA ASN A 167 3.26 -0.17 -15.46
C ASN A 167 2.94 -0.49 -14.00
N ALA A 168 1.65 -0.70 -13.71
CA ALA A 168 1.17 -0.97 -12.37
C ALA A 168 0.49 -2.34 -12.26
N CYS A 169 0.49 -2.91 -11.06
CA CYS A 169 -0.30 -4.09 -10.72
C CYS A 169 -0.76 -4.02 -9.26
N VAL A 170 -1.78 -4.82 -8.95
CA VAL A 170 -2.38 -4.90 -7.61
C VAL A 170 -2.23 -6.32 -7.08
N VAL A 171 -1.94 -6.44 -5.80
CA VAL A 171 -2.01 -7.70 -5.04
C VAL A 171 -3.05 -7.57 -3.95
N HIS A 172 -3.82 -8.63 -3.71
CA HIS A 172 -4.91 -8.65 -2.74
C HIS A 172 -4.63 -9.68 -1.64
N PRO A 173 -3.82 -9.34 -0.62
CA PRO A 173 -3.63 -10.25 0.51
C PRO A 173 -4.92 -10.39 1.31
N SER A 174 -5.11 -11.57 1.89
CA SER A 174 -6.11 -11.87 2.91
C SER A 174 -5.55 -11.59 4.31
N GLY A 175 -5.89 -12.40 5.31
CA GLY A 175 -5.28 -12.33 6.63
C GLY A 175 -3.78 -12.67 6.56
N ILE A 176 -2.93 -11.73 6.95
CA ILE A 176 -1.48 -11.89 6.92
C ILE A 176 -0.98 -12.35 8.27
N LEU A 177 -0.18 -13.40 8.26
CA LEU A 177 0.48 -14.00 9.42
C LEU A 177 1.96 -14.17 9.12
N GLY A 178 2.81 -13.96 10.11
CA GLY A 178 4.24 -14.18 9.92
C GLY A 178 5.10 -13.55 11.03
N PRO A 179 6.40 -13.66 10.91
CA PRO A 179 7.35 -13.04 11.85
C PRO A 179 7.40 -11.52 11.64
N ASN A 180 7.98 -10.83 12.63
CA ASN A 180 8.24 -9.40 12.57
C ASN A 180 6.99 -8.52 12.40
N ASP A 181 5.91 -8.83 13.16
CA ASP A 181 4.76 -7.94 13.28
C ASP A 181 5.01 -6.90 14.39
N PRO A 182 5.46 -5.67 14.07
CA PRO A 182 5.90 -4.70 15.08
C PRO A 182 4.76 -4.19 15.96
N ALA A 183 3.54 -4.21 15.44
CA ALA A 183 2.37 -3.69 16.14
C ALA A 183 1.56 -4.79 16.84
N ILE A 184 1.93 -6.07 16.66
CA ILE A 184 1.10 -7.21 17.04
C ILE A 184 -0.33 -6.96 16.56
N GLY A 185 -0.50 -6.95 15.23
CA GLY A 185 -1.75 -6.59 14.57
C GLY A 185 -2.92 -7.49 14.96
N GLN A 186 -4.11 -7.13 14.52
CA GLN A 186 -5.35 -7.81 14.90
C GLN A 186 -5.29 -9.33 14.64
N THR A 187 -4.79 -9.75 13.49
CA THR A 187 -4.70 -11.16 13.13
C THR A 187 -3.71 -11.90 14.05
N THR A 188 -2.57 -11.29 14.34
CA THR A 188 -1.58 -11.85 15.27
C THR A 188 -2.15 -11.98 16.67
N ARG A 189 -2.90 -10.97 17.16
CA ARG A 189 -3.57 -11.01 18.49
C ARG A 189 -4.61 -12.10 18.61
N THR A 190 -5.23 -12.50 17.50
CA THR A 190 -6.24 -13.59 17.53
C THR A 190 -5.60 -14.95 17.67
N LEU A 191 -4.30 -15.09 17.41
CA LEU A 191 -3.57 -16.36 17.47
C LEU A 191 -2.75 -16.55 18.75
N ILE A 192 -2.54 -15.50 19.54
CA ILE A 192 -1.85 -15.52 20.83
C ILE A 192 -2.89 -15.58 21.95
#